data_5ea7fcc9037148bb394d821cf446e7e0
#
_entry.id   5ea7fcc9037148bb394d821cf446e7e0
#
_cell.length_a   1.000
_cell.length_b   1.000
_cell.length_c   1.000
_cell.angle_alpha   90.00
_cell.angle_beta   90.00
_cell.angle_gamma   90.00
#
_symmetry.space_group_name_H-M   'P 1'
#
loop_
_entity.id
_entity.type
_entity.pdbx_description
1 polymer ?
#
loop_
_entity_poly.entity_id
_entity_poly.type
_entity_poly.pdbx_seq_one_letter_code
_entity_poly.pdbx_strand_id
1 'polypeptide(L)'
;MKNSGHEIYGYARVSTKEQNLARQLEQLKEFGISDRNIKCDKVSGKSFNRREYNALVGTEETAPLLRKGDLLVIVSLDRLGRNYTEIKEQWNYIINEIGADIVVLDMPLLDTRQSDDNLDKKFIADLVLQILSYVAQKELENTRRRQKQGMDVMPVINGKKTSLKTGRPTGRPNAGFPDDWKEYYDKWRLGEMTATKCMEILNLKRSTFYKLVKVYEIKIHKNREN
;
A
#
# COMPACT_ATOMS: atom_id res chain seq x y z
N MET A 1 2.33 -34.72 -23.03
CA MET A 1 1.58 -34.47 -21.76
C MET A 1 0.12 -34.33 -22.15
N LYS A 2 -0.75 -35.24 -21.69
CA LYS A 2 -2.19 -35.19 -22.02
C LYS A 2 -2.80 -33.99 -21.30
N ASN A 3 -3.43 -33.10 -22.04
CA ASN A 3 -4.26 -32.02 -21.54
C ASN A 3 -5.39 -32.61 -20.68
N SER A 4 -5.20 -32.60 -19.37
CA SER A 4 -6.26 -32.84 -18.41
C SER A 4 -7.07 -31.56 -18.27
N GLY A 5 -7.72 -31.04 -19.23
CA GLY A 5 -8.73 -29.96 -19.21
C GLY A 5 -8.52 -28.76 -18.27
N HIS A 6 -7.40 -28.68 -17.54
CA HIS A 6 -7.04 -27.65 -16.59
C HIS A 6 -6.14 -26.60 -17.25
N GLU A 7 -6.45 -25.32 -17.01
CA GLU A 7 -5.70 -24.21 -17.57
C GLU A 7 -4.64 -23.71 -16.57
N ILE A 8 -3.56 -23.15 -17.11
CA ILE A 8 -2.50 -22.52 -16.32
C ILE A 8 -2.55 -21.01 -16.59
N TYR A 9 -2.70 -20.24 -15.56
CA TYR A 9 -2.73 -18.79 -15.57
C TYR A 9 -1.52 -18.21 -14.87
N GLY A 10 -0.94 -17.16 -15.43
CA GLY A 10 0.08 -16.34 -14.80
C GLY A 10 -0.50 -14.99 -14.35
N TYR A 11 -0.09 -14.52 -13.18
CA TYR A 11 -0.45 -13.18 -12.74
C TYR A 11 0.78 -12.34 -12.38
N ALA A 12 0.86 -11.14 -12.97
CA ALA A 12 1.89 -10.15 -12.72
C ALA A 12 1.29 -8.82 -12.26
N ARG A 13 1.99 -8.12 -11.35
CA ARG A 13 1.57 -6.79 -10.88
C ARG A 13 2.76 -5.85 -10.75
N VAL A 14 2.61 -4.60 -11.21
CA VAL A 14 3.63 -3.56 -11.09
C VAL A 14 3.02 -2.23 -10.64
N SER A 15 3.78 -1.45 -9.86
CA SER A 15 3.34 -0.13 -9.41
C SER A 15 3.63 0.97 -10.43
N THR A 16 4.83 1.00 -11.07
CA THR A 16 5.23 2.08 -11.99
C THR A 16 6.47 1.79 -12.85
N LYS A 17 7.26 0.75 -12.57
CA LYS A 17 8.49 0.47 -13.32
C LYS A 17 8.29 -0.61 -14.35
N GLU A 18 8.38 -0.26 -15.63
CA GLU A 18 8.25 -1.19 -16.78
C GLU A 18 9.26 -2.34 -16.73
N GLN A 19 10.49 -2.09 -16.25
CA GLN A 19 11.53 -3.13 -16.15
C GLN A 19 11.14 -4.30 -15.22
N ASN A 20 10.39 -4.04 -14.14
CA ASN A 20 9.95 -5.09 -13.23
C ASN A 20 8.81 -5.94 -13.84
N LEU A 21 8.02 -5.38 -14.75
CA LEU A 21 7.00 -6.14 -15.46
C LEU A 21 7.61 -7.10 -16.45
N ALA A 22 8.54 -6.63 -17.31
CA ALA A 22 9.22 -7.45 -18.31
C ALA A 22 9.83 -8.70 -17.70
N ARG A 23 10.55 -8.55 -16.56
CA ARG A 23 11.14 -9.67 -15.83
C ARG A 23 10.08 -10.68 -15.34
N GLN A 24 8.97 -10.20 -14.78
CA GLN A 24 7.91 -11.10 -14.31
C GLN A 24 7.27 -11.86 -15.48
N LEU A 25 7.04 -11.19 -16.60
CA LEU A 25 6.49 -11.83 -17.81
C LEU A 25 7.43 -12.89 -18.35
N GLU A 26 8.74 -12.62 -18.39
CA GLU A 26 9.76 -13.56 -18.82
C GLU A 26 9.74 -14.83 -17.94
N GLN A 27 9.76 -14.70 -16.61
CA GLN A 27 9.70 -15.82 -15.70
C GLN A 27 8.41 -16.66 -15.85
N LEU A 28 7.26 -16.01 -16.09
CA LEU A 28 5.99 -16.71 -16.33
C LEU A 28 6.01 -17.46 -17.67
N LYS A 29 6.64 -16.89 -18.72
CA LYS A 29 6.82 -17.55 -20.01
C LYS A 29 7.81 -18.71 -19.94
N GLU A 30 8.92 -18.56 -19.20
CA GLU A 30 9.88 -19.63 -18.93
C GLU A 30 9.23 -20.80 -18.19
N PHE A 31 8.25 -20.54 -17.33
CA PHE A 31 7.44 -21.58 -16.69
C PHE A 31 6.54 -22.31 -17.70
N GLY A 32 6.34 -21.77 -18.89
CA GLY A 32 5.54 -22.39 -19.96
C GLY A 32 4.13 -21.81 -20.13
N ILE A 33 3.85 -20.62 -19.56
CA ILE A 33 2.53 -20.01 -19.66
C ILE A 33 2.43 -19.21 -20.97
N SER A 34 1.37 -19.44 -21.73
CA SER A 34 1.11 -18.70 -22.97
C SER A 34 0.70 -17.25 -22.67
N ASP A 35 1.06 -16.31 -23.57
CA ASP A 35 0.77 -14.88 -23.40
C ASP A 35 -0.71 -14.57 -23.13
N ARG A 36 -1.64 -15.31 -23.74
CA ARG A 36 -3.09 -15.15 -23.55
C ARG A 36 -3.55 -15.43 -22.12
N ASN A 37 -2.83 -16.30 -21.41
CA ASN A 37 -3.16 -16.73 -20.06
C ASN A 37 -2.40 -15.92 -18.99
N ILE A 38 -1.53 -14.99 -19.40
CA ILE A 38 -0.86 -14.08 -18.48
C ILE A 38 -1.72 -12.82 -18.29
N LYS A 39 -2.13 -12.58 -17.06
CA LYS A 39 -2.92 -11.41 -16.64
C LYS A 39 -2.04 -10.42 -15.90
N CYS A 40 -2.17 -9.12 -16.22
CA CYS A 40 -1.28 -8.09 -15.69
C CYS A 40 -2.05 -6.87 -15.23
N ASP A 41 -1.81 -6.44 -13.96
CA ASP A 41 -2.30 -5.18 -13.44
C ASP A 41 -1.17 -4.14 -13.32
N LYS A 42 -1.38 -2.96 -13.92
CA LYS A 42 -0.53 -1.78 -13.73
C LYS A 42 -1.19 -0.88 -12.69
N VAL A 43 -0.90 -1.09 -11.40
CA VAL A 43 -1.58 -0.37 -10.31
C VAL A 43 -0.59 0.12 -9.29
N SER A 44 -0.59 1.43 -9.01
CA SER A 44 0.15 2.00 -7.88
C SER A 44 -0.36 1.41 -6.55
N GLY A 45 0.53 1.23 -5.56
CA GLY A 45 0.23 0.54 -4.31
C GLY A 45 -0.94 1.10 -3.46
N LYS A 46 -1.66 2.13 -3.94
CA LYS A 46 -2.81 2.75 -3.27
C LYS A 46 -4.16 2.44 -3.92
N SER A 47 -4.20 1.87 -5.11
CA SER A 47 -5.46 1.57 -5.81
C SER A 47 -5.84 0.11 -5.62
N PHE A 48 -7.07 -0.15 -5.18
CA PHE A 48 -7.66 -1.49 -5.04
C PHE A 48 -8.15 -2.06 -6.39
N ASN A 49 -8.12 -1.29 -7.47
CA ASN A 49 -8.66 -1.72 -8.75
C ASN A 49 -7.67 -2.65 -9.47
N ARG A 50 -7.70 -3.93 -9.14
CA ARG A 50 -6.95 -5.02 -9.77
C ARG A 50 -7.88 -5.74 -10.75
N ARG A 51 -8.16 -5.10 -11.86
CA ARG A 51 -9.15 -5.60 -12.82
C ARG A 51 -8.82 -7.01 -13.32
N GLU A 52 -7.57 -7.25 -13.69
CA GLU A 52 -7.14 -8.53 -14.22
C GLU A 52 -7.07 -9.61 -13.14
N TYR A 53 -6.66 -9.25 -11.92
CA TYR A 53 -6.72 -10.15 -10.77
C TYR A 53 -8.16 -10.52 -10.41
N ASN A 54 -9.04 -9.53 -10.35
CA ASN A 54 -10.46 -9.75 -10.06
C ASN A 54 -11.14 -10.62 -11.12
N ALA A 55 -10.71 -10.51 -12.38
CA ALA A 55 -11.19 -11.41 -13.43
C ALA A 55 -10.72 -12.86 -13.21
N LEU A 56 -9.50 -13.06 -12.67
CA LEU A 56 -8.99 -14.40 -12.35
C LEU A 56 -9.73 -15.04 -11.18
N VAL A 57 -9.89 -14.32 -10.07
CA VAL A 57 -10.42 -14.88 -8.82
C VAL A 57 -11.92 -14.64 -8.63
N GLY A 58 -12.54 -13.78 -9.45
CA GLY A 58 -13.93 -13.37 -9.31
C GLY A 58 -14.12 -12.22 -8.33
N THR A 59 -15.35 -11.75 -8.26
CA THR A 59 -15.85 -10.75 -7.33
C THR A 59 -17.26 -11.15 -6.90
N GLU A 60 -17.90 -10.37 -6.01
CA GLU A 60 -19.32 -10.59 -5.67
C GLU A 60 -20.24 -10.51 -6.91
N GLU A 61 -19.83 -9.76 -7.94
CA GLU A 61 -20.62 -9.54 -9.17
C GLU A 61 -20.19 -10.42 -10.35
N THR A 62 -18.97 -11.00 -10.32
CA THR A 62 -18.40 -11.73 -11.46
C THR A 62 -17.83 -13.08 -11.04
N ALA A 63 -18.16 -14.13 -11.80
CA ALA A 63 -17.60 -15.46 -11.59
C ALA A 63 -16.07 -15.47 -11.89
N PRO A 64 -15.28 -16.28 -11.15
CA PRO A 64 -13.86 -16.42 -11.39
C PRO A 64 -13.57 -17.08 -12.76
N LEU A 65 -12.49 -16.62 -13.40
CA LEU A 65 -11.92 -17.30 -14.57
C LEU A 65 -11.24 -18.62 -14.16
N LEU A 66 -10.56 -18.62 -13.00
CA LEU A 66 -9.96 -19.81 -12.39
C LEU A 66 -11.06 -20.80 -12.00
N ARG A 67 -10.83 -22.07 -12.31
CA ARG A 67 -11.72 -23.19 -11.98
C ARG A 67 -11.00 -24.21 -11.12
N LYS A 68 -11.78 -25.10 -10.53
CA LYS A 68 -11.22 -26.22 -9.76
C LYS A 68 -10.24 -27.03 -10.61
N GLY A 69 -9.03 -27.19 -10.09
CA GLY A 69 -7.93 -27.91 -10.74
C GLY A 69 -7.07 -27.06 -11.67
N ASP A 70 -7.44 -25.78 -11.93
CA ASP A 70 -6.56 -24.87 -12.65
C ASP A 70 -5.36 -24.47 -11.78
N LEU A 71 -4.30 -23.92 -12.41
CA LEU A 71 -3.09 -23.49 -11.73
C LEU A 71 -2.90 -21.99 -11.89
N LEU A 72 -2.76 -21.28 -10.76
CA LEU A 72 -2.29 -19.90 -10.72
C LEU A 72 -0.80 -19.86 -10.42
N VAL A 73 -0.02 -19.26 -11.31
CA VAL A 73 1.43 -19.05 -11.14
C VAL A 73 1.69 -17.57 -10.90
N ILE A 74 2.40 -17.26 -9.83
CA ILE A 74 2.85 -15.92 -9.48
C ILE A 74 4.36 -15.92 -9.23
N VAL A 75 5.01 -14.78 -9.46
CA VAL A 75 6.46 -14.69 -9.22
C VAL A 75 6.76 -14.59 -7.73
N SER A 76 5.96 -13.83 -6.97
CA SER A 76 6.16 -13.60 -5.53
C SER A 76 4.84 -13.38 -4.80
N LEU A 77 4.80 -13.70 -3.49
CA LEU A 77 3.60 -13.62 -2.67
C LEU A 77 2.95 -12.23 -2.60
N ASP A 78 3.75 -11.16 -2.71
CA ASP A 78 3.24 -9.78 -2.72
C ASP A 78 2.38 -9.44 -3.95
N ARG A 79 2.27 -10.37 -4.91
CA ARG A 79 1.31 -10.28 -6.02
C ARG A 79 -0.11 -10.55 -5.55
N LEU A 80 -0.31 -11.43 -4.57
CA LEU A 80 -1.63 -11.75 -4.01
C LEU A 80 -2.18 -10.63 -3.14
N GLY A 81 -1.34 -10.01 -2.30
CA GLY A 81 -1.77 -9.00 -1.33
C GLY A 81 -0.70 -7.96 -1.00
N ARG A 82 -1.08 -6.94 -0.23
CA ARG A 82 -0.18 -5.87 0.25
C ARG A 82 0.36 -6.13 1.65
N ASN A 83 -0.39 -6.89 2.38
CA ASN A 83 -0.06 -7.30 3.73
C ASN A 83 -0.36 -8.79 3.86
N TYR A 84 0.14 -9.35 4.93
CA TYR A 84 0.04 -10.77 5.14
C TYR A 84 -1.40 -11.28 5.31
N THR A 85 -2.26 -10.54 5.98
CA THR A 85 -3.67 -10.93 6.17
C THR A 85 -4.36 -11.07 4.82
N GLU A 86 -4.19 -10.09 3.95
CA GLU A 86 -4.72 -10.11 2.58
C GLU A 86 -4.15 -11.27 1.76
N ILE A 87 -2.83 -11.53 1.85
CA ILE A 87 -2.18 -12.66 1.17
C ILE A 87 -2.79 -13.99 1.64
N LYS A 88 -2.96 -14.18 2.94
CA LYS A 88 -3.54 -15.39 3.53
C LYS A 88 -5.00 -15.59 3.12
N GLU A 89 -5.79 -14.54 3.12
CA GLU A 89 -7.19 -14.57 2.67
C GLU A 89 -7.29 -14.97 1.20
N GLN A 90 -6.49 -14.35 0.32
CA GLN A 90 -6.47 -14.68 -1.10
C GLN A 90 -5.96 -16.11 -1.35
N TRP A 91 -4.93 -16.53 -0.62
CA TRP A 91 -4.41 -17.91 -0.69
C TRP A 91 -5.49 -18.93 -0.33
N ASN A 92 -6.14 -18.73 0.81
CA ASN A 92 -7.20 -19.62 1.27
C ASN A 92 -8.40 -19.63 0.32
N TYR A 93 -8.78 -18.49 -0.22
CA TYR A 93 -9.86 -18.36 -1.17
C TYR A 93 -9.59 -19.14 -2.45
N ILE A 94 -8.40 -18.98 -3.03
CA ILE A 94 -8.04 -19.69 -4.27
C ILE A 94 -7.99 -21.20 -4.05
N ILE A 95 -7.37 -21.66 -2.97
CA ILE A 95 -7.18 -23.09 -2.73
C ILE A 95 -8.45 -23.77 -2.24
N ASN A 96 -9.18 -23.17 -1.30
CA ASN A 96 -10.28 -23.85 -0.62
C ASN A 96 -11.65 -23.55 -1.26
N GLU A 97 -11.87 -22.31 -1.73
CA GLU A 97 -13.17 -21.92 -2.30
C GLU A 97 -13.22 -22.15 -3.82
N ILE A 98 -12.20 -21.71 -4.57
CA ILE A 98 -12.12 -21.95 -6.02
C ILE A 98 -11.66 -23.40 -6.28
N GLY A 99 -10.77 -23.93 -5.44
CA GLY A 99 -10.17 -25.26 -5.61
C GLY A 99 -9.07 -25.28 -6.68
N ALA A 100 -8.45 -24.14 -6.96
CA ALA A 100 -7.31 -24.01 -7.87
C ALA A 100 -5.98 -24.15 -7.10
N ASP A 101 -4.94 -24.61 -7.79
CA ASP A 101 -3.60 -24.68 -7.23
C ASP A 101 -2.83 -23.38 -7.39
N ILE A 102 -1.81 -23.17 -6.54
CA ILE A 102 -0.93 -22.00 -6.61
C ILE A 102 0.55 -22.45 -6.64
N VAL A 103 1.34 -21.79 -7.50
CA VAL A 103 2.80 -21.89 -7.51
C VAL A 103 3.40 -20.49 -7.37
N VAL A 104 4.36 -20.35 -6.44
CA VAL A 104 5.13 -19.13 -6.23
C VAL A 104 6.57 -19.36 -6.69
N LEU A 105 6.99 -18.70 -7.77
CA LEU A 105 8.26 -19.01 -8.45
C LEU A 105 9.50 -18.71 -7.59
N ASP A 106 9.48 -17.65 -6.78
CA ASP A 106 10.58 -17.29 -5.89
C ASP A 106 10.58 -18.09 -4.58
N MET A 107 9.55 -18.92 -4.33
CA MET A 107 9.41 -19.78 -3.16
C MET A 107 8.95 -21.18 -3.53
N PRO A 108 9.84 -22.08 -3.96
CA PRO A 108 9.47 -23.44 -4.43
C PRO A 108 8.70 -24.29 -3.41
N LEU A 109 8.82 -23.98 -2.11
CA LEU A 109 8.02 -24.63 -1.05
C LEU A 109 6.53 -24.24 -1.10
N LEU A 110 6.18 -23.16 -1.78
CA LEU A 110 4.81 -22.71 -1.99
C LEU A 110 4.31 -23.19 -3.36
N ASP A 111 4.28 -24.49 -3.53
CA ASP A 111 3.73 -25.22 -4.69
C ASP A 111 2.67 -26.18 -4.16
N THR A 112 1.39 -25.88 -4.44
CA THR A 112 0.26 -26.67 -3.93
C THR A 112 -0.18 -27.77 -4.89
N ARG A 113 0.44 -27.89 -6.06
CA ARG A 113 0.08 -28.90 -7.04
C ARG A 113 0.17 -30.30 -6.42
N GLN A 114 -0.90 -31.04 -6.51
CA GLN A 114 -0.94 -32.42 -6.05
C GLN A 114 -0.09 -33.30 -6.96
N SER A 115 0.85 -34.03 -6.37
CA SER A 115 1.23 -35.34 -6.86
C SER A 115 0.44 -36.35 -6.01
N ASP A 116 -0.03 -37.44 -6.60
CA ASP A 116 -1.01 -38.41 -6.10
C ASP A 116 -0.84 -38.92 -4.65
N ASP A 117 0.16 -38.46 -3.90
CA ASP A 117 0.51 -38.93 -2.54
C ASP A 117 0.72 -37.80 -1.50
N ASN A 118 0.28 -36.51 -1.73
CA ASN A 118 0.83 -35.43 -0.92
C ASN A 118 -0.17 -34.45 -0.30
N LEU A 119 -0.94 -34.91 0.68
CA LEU A 119 -1.46 -34.06 1.77
C LEU A 119 -0.34 -33.23 2.45
N ASP A 120 0.89 -33.75 2.44
CA ASP A 120 2.06 -33.14 3.07
C ASP A 120 2.49 -31.84 2.39
N LYS A 121 2.40 -31.70 1.05
CA LYS A 121 2.80 -30.47 0.35
C LYS A 121 1.87 -29.30 0.67
N LYS A 122 0.57 -29.53 0.69
CA LYS A 122 -0.41 -28.52 1.05
C LYS A 122 -0.20 -28.06 2.50
N PHE A 123 0.00 -29.02 3.40
CA PHE A 123 0.31 -28.74 4.81
C PHE A 123 1.62 -27.96 4.97
N ILE A 124 2.68 -28.33 4.23
CA ILE A 124 3.97 -27.61 4.25
C ILE A 124 3.79 -26.20 3.72
N ALA A 125 3.06 -26.00 2.63
CA ALA A 125 2.79 -24.67 2.08
C ALA A 125 2.03 -23.77 3.08
N ASP A 126 1.00 -24.31 3.73
CA ASP A 126 0.25 -23.62 4.77
C ASP A 126 1.13 -23.27 5.99
N LEU A 127 2.00 -24.18 6.41
CA LEU A 127 2.93 -23.97 7.51
C LEU A 127 3.96 -22.89 7.17
N VAL A 128 4.56 -22.94 5.98
CA VAL A 128 5.50 -21.92 5.50
C VAL A 128 4.81 -20.55 5.45
N LEU A 129 3.61 -20.50 4.93
CA LEU A 129 2.82 -19.29 4.89
C LEU A 129 2.57 -18.71 6.30
N GLN A 130 2.27 -19.55 7.30
CA GLN A 130 2.11 -19.12 8.70
C GLN A 130 3.42 -18.60 9.30
N ILE A 131 4.55 -19.25 9.03
CA ILE A 131 5.87 -18.81 9.52
C ILE A 131 6.24 -17.45 8.92
N LEU A 132 6.08 -17.27 7.61
CA LEU A 132 6.33 -16.00 6.94
C LEU A 132 5.48 -14.87 7.50
N SER A 133 4.24 -15.19 7.90
CA SER A 133 3.36 -14.26 8.60
C SER A 133 3.92 -13.75 9.88
N TYR A 134 4.27 -14.69 10.70
CA TYR A 134 4.81 -14.39 12.02
C TYR A 134 6.06 -13.52 11.91
N VAL A 135 6.96 -13.86 10.99
CA VAL A 135 8.18 -13.08 10.74
C VAL A 135 7.85 -11.66 10.29
N ALA A 136 6.96 -11.49 9.31
CA ALA A 136 6.55 -10.17 8.83
C ALA A 136 5.89 -9.32 9.93
N GLN A 137 5.01 -9.92 10.73
CA GLN A 137 4.38 -9.24 11.86
C GLN A 137 5.43 -8.82 12.91
N LYS A 138 6.37 -9.70 13.21
CA LYS A 138 7.45 -9.43 14.15
C LYS A 138 8.38 -8.30 13.68
N GLU A 139 8.70 -8.25 12.40
CA GLU A 139 9.47 -7.14 11.82
C GLU A 139 8.73 -5.80 11.90
N LEU A 140 7.43 -5.79 11.63
CA LEU A 140 6.59 -4.59 11.75
C LEU A 140 6.58 -4.08 13.20
N GLU A 141 6.39 -4.96 14.16
CA GLU A 141 6.42 -4.63 15.59
C GLU A 141 7.79 -4.09 16.03
N ASN A 142 8.87 -4.75 15.59
CA ASN A 142 10.24 -4.32 15.88
C ASN A 142 10.53 -2.94 15.27
N THR A 143 10.07 -2.68 14.05
CA THR A 143 10.23 -1.37 13.40
C THR A 143 9.47 -0.29 14.14
N ARG A 144 8.21 -0.53 14.51
CA ARG A 144 7.41 0.41 15.32
C ARG A 144 8.06 0.67 16.69
N ARG A 145 8.57 -0.37 17.34
CA ARG A 145 9.27 -0.24 18.62
C ARG A 145 10.52 0.63 18.50
N ARG A 146 11.37 0.38 17.47
CA ARG A 146 12.58 1.21 17.20
C ARG A 146 12.21 2.66 16.91
N GLN A 147 11.16 2.90 16.11
CA GLN A 147 10.66 4.25 15.82
C GLN A 147 10.19 4.96 17.09
N LYS A 148 9.43 4.25 17.95
CA LYS A 148 8.98 4.80 19.24
C LYS A 148 10.16 5.13 20.13
N GLN A 149 11.09 4.21 20.33
CA GLN A 149 12.31 4.43 21.10
C GLN A 149 13.11 5.61 20.55
N GLY A 150 13.28 5.71 19.24
CA GLY A 150 13.95 6.86 18.61
C GLY A 150 13.24 8.18 18.85
N MET A 151 11.90 8.19 18.86
CA MET A 151 11.13 9.39 19.19
C MET A 151 11.17 9.72 20.70
N ASP A 152 11.29 8.73 21.57
CA ASP A 152 11.26 8.95 23.03
C ASP A 152 12.53 9.62 23.54
N VAL A 153 13.66 9.41 22.88
CA VAL A 153 14.94 10.09 23.20
C VAL A 153 15.11 11.45 22.53
N MET A 154 14.17 11.88 21.66
CA MET A 154 14.25 13.20 21.03
C MET A 154 13.96 14.31 22.04
N PRO A 155 14.76 15.39 22.05
CA PRO A 155 14.50 16.56 22.88
C PRO A 155 13.20 17.25 22.47
N VAL A 156 12.51 17.81 23.46
CA VAL A 156 11.31 18.62 23.23
C VAL A 156 11.73 20.08 23.14
N ILE A 157 11.68 20.65 21.95
CA ILE A 157 11.98 22.06 21.68
C ILE A 157 10.67 22.74 21.23
N ASN A 158 10.30 23.81 21.91
CA ASN A 158 9.03 24.53 21.66
C ASN A 158 7.80 23.62 21.66
N GLY A 159 7.72 22.68 22.62
CA GLY A 159 6.60 21.76 22.77
C GLY A 159 6.51 20.64 21.73
N LYS A 160 7.55 20.46 20.89
CA LYS A 160 7.59 19.40 19.87
C LYS A 160 8.89 18.59 19.96
N LYS A 161 8.76 17.27 19.86
CA LYS A 161 9.93 16.39 19.72
C LYS A 161 10.69 16.79 18.45
N THR A 162 11.99 17.03 18.57
CA THR A 162 12.83 17.58 17.51
C THR A 162 14.00 16.63 17.22
N SER A 163 14.25 16.35 15.96
CA SER A 163 15.37 15.49 15.54
C SER A 163 16.70 16.16 15.80
N LEU A 164 17.57 15.52 16.57
CA LEU A 164 18.95 15.99 16.80
C LEU A 164 19.77 16.04 15.51
N LYS A 165 19.49 15.14 14.58
CA LYS A 165 20.23 15.05 13.32
C LYS A 165 19.89 16.14 12.31
N THR A 166 18.62 16.57 12.25
CA THR A 166 18.14 17.51 11.23
C THR A 166 17.67 18.84 11.80
N GLY A 167 17.58 18.97 13.14
CA GLY A 167 17.01 20.14 13.80
C GLY A 167 15.50 20.37 13.51
N ARG A 168 14.84 19.44 12.82
CA ARG A 168 13.43 19.59 12.42
C ARG A 168 12.50 18.96 13.45
N PRO A 169 11.40 19.65 13.80
CA PRO A 169 10.38 19.08 14.67
C PRO A 169 9.67 17.91 13.97
N THR A 170 9.25 16.92 14.75
CA THR A 170 8.46 15.79 14.26
C THR A 170 7.05 16.23 13.85
N GLY A 171 6.47 15.53 12.89
CA GLY A 171 5.13 15.77 12.38
C GLY A 171 5.11 16.57 11.07
N ARG A 172 3.90 16.84 10.57
CA ARG A 172 3.72 17.64 9.36
C ARG A 172 4.16 19.09 9.62
N PRO A 173 4.96 19.70 8.74
CA PRO A 173 5.31 21.11 8.86
C PRO A 173 4.04 21.98 8.96
N ASN A 174 4.09 23.01 9.80
CA ASN A 174 3.01 23.98 9.83
C ASN A 174 2.96 24.71 8.48
N ALA A 175 1.76 25.04 8.03
CA ALA A 175 1.60 25.92 6.89
C ALA A 175 2.27 27.27 7.20
N GLY A 176 3.11 27.76 6.30
CA GLY A 176 3.65 29.11 6.34
C GLY A 176 2.56 30.14 6.02
N PHE A 177 2.83 31.39 6.33
CA PHE A 177 2.00 32.48 5.83
C PHE A 177 2.27 32.66 4.34
N PRO A 178 1.21 32.78 3.49
CA PRO A 178 1.37 33.26 2.11
C PRO A 178 1.99 34.66 2.07
N ASP A 179 2.66 35.01 0.97
CA ASP A 179 3.35 36.29 0.84
C ASP A 179 2.40 37.46 1.03
N ASP A 180 1.18 37.36 0.51
CA ASP A 180 0.16 38.41 0.59
C ASP A 180 -0.73 38.32 1.85
N TRP A 181 -0.35 37.48 2.83
CA TRP A 181 -1.17 37.21 4.02
C TRP A 181 -1.61 38.48 4.74
N LYS A 182 -0.69 39.43 4.98
CA LYS A 182 -0.97 40.66 5.76
C LYS A 182 -2.03 41.52 5.09
N GLU A 183 -1.92 41.72 3.78
CA GLU A 183 -2.86 42.55 3.01
C GLU A 183 -4.30 41.98 3.11
N TYR A 184 -4.46 40.67 2.82
CA TYR A 184 -5.78 40.09 2.83
C TYR A 184 -6.34 39.88 4.23
N TYR A 185 -5.49 39.69 5.24
CA TYR A 185 -5.89 39.66 6.64
C TYR A 185 -6.45 41.01 7.07
N ASP A 186 -5.78 42.11 6.75
CA ASP A 186 -6.20 43.48 7.10
C ASP A 186 -7.52 43.82 6.40
N LYS A 187 -7.68 43.57 5.12
CA LYS A 187 -8.94 43.75 4.37
C LYS A 187 -10.10 42.96 4.98
N TRP A 188 -9.86 41.75 5.39
CA TRP A 188 -10.86 40.94 6.07
C TRP A 188 -11.25 41.51 7.44
N ARG A 189 -10.28 41.94 8.22
CA ARG A 189 -10.55 42.54 9.56
C ARG A 189 -11.27 43.87 9.47
N LEU A 190 -11.04 44.66 8.42
CA LEU A 190 -11.75 45.93 8.15
C LEU A 190 -13.16 45.70 7.57
N GLY A 191 -13.53 44.46 7.25
CA GLY A 191 -14.84 44.16 6.66
C GLY A 191 -14.93 44.41 5.15
N GLU A 192 -13.84 44.78 4.50
CA GLU A 192 -13.77 45.03 3.05
C GLU A 192 -13.87 43.70 2.23
N MET A 193 -13.60 42.60 2.86
CA MET A 193 -13.61 41.27 2.23
C MET A 193 -14.12 40.16 3.18
N THR A 194 -14.80 39.18 2.61
CA THR A 194 -15.24 37.99 3.41
C THR A 194 -14.09 37.00 3.62
N ALA A 195 -14.13 36.25 4.73
CA ALA A 195 -13.15 35.19 5.01
C ALA A 195 -13.09 34.16 3.87
N THR A 196 -14.23 33.82 3.27
CA THR A 196 -14.30 32.89 2.13
C THR A 196 -13.49 33.38 0.95
N LYS A 197 -13.66 34.66 0.61
CA LYS A 197 -12.93 35.29 -0.50
C LYS A 197 -11.42 35.34 -0.25
N CYS A 198 -11.01 35.65 1.00
CA CYS A 198 -9.60 35.59 1.39
C CYS A 198 -9.02 34.17 1.25
N MET A 199 -9.76 33.15 1.69
CA MET A 199 -9.32 31.72 1.56
C MET A 199 -9.16 31.30 0.10
N GLU A 200 -10.04 31.73 -0.79
CA GLU A 200 -9.95 31.48 -2.23
C GLU A 200 -8.70 32.11 -2.84
N ILE A 201 -8.47 33.40 -2.60
CA ILE A 201 -7.34 34.14 -3.15
C ILE A 201 -6.01 33.57 -2.63
N LEU A 202 -5.91 33.32 -1.32
CA LEU A 202 -4.71 32.78 -0.69
C LEU A 202 -4.54 31.26 -0.89
N ASN A 203 -5.45 30.63 -1.62
CA ASN A 203 -5.49 29.17 -1.84
C ASN A 203 -5.34 28.35 -0.54
N LEU A 204 -6.08 28.75 0.49
CA LEU A 204 -6.03 28.14 1.82
C LEU A 204 -7.32 27.38 2.14
N LYS A 205 -7.18 26.19 2.74
CA LYS A 205 -8.32 25.50 3.35
C LYS A 205 -8.77 26.24 4.60
N ARG A 206 -10.07 26.18 4.90
CA ARG A 206 -10.70 26.84 6.05
C ARG A 206 -9.95 26.61 7.37
N SER A 207 -9.62 25.36 7.66
CA SER A 207 -8.89 25.00 8.90
C SER A 207 -7.49 25.62 8.97
N THR A 208 -6.79 25.71 7.82
CA THR A 208 -5.46 26.33 7.73
C THR A 208 -5.56 27.84 7.90
N PHE A 209 -6.52 28.48 7.26
CA PHE A 209 -6.74 29.93 7.36
C PHE A 209 -6.94 30.36 8.82
N TYR A 210 -7.92 29.77 9.52
CA TYR A 210 -8.17 30.16 10.93
C TYR A 210 -7.02 29.77 11.88
N LYS A 211 -6.26 28.74 11.57
CA LYS A 211 -5.04 28.42 12.32
C LYS A 211 -3.97 29.51 12.14
N LEU A 212 -3.78 29.99 10.92
CA LEU A 212 -2.85 31.09 10.63
C LEU A 212 -3.30 32.41 11.25
N VAL A 213 -4.61 32.70 11.25
CA VAL A 213 -5.20 33.87 11.95
C VAL A 213 -4.79 33.86 13.42
N LYS A 214 -5.01 32.77 14.14
CA LYS A 214 -4.62 32.66 15.57
C LYS A 214 -3.13 32.88 15.80
N VAL A 215 -2.28 32.30 14.94
CA VAL A 215 -0.82 32.46 15.05
C VAL A 215 -0.40 33.92 14.76
N TYR A 216 -1.04 34.55 13.80
CA TYR A 216 -0.75 35.94 13.42
C TYR A 216 -1.17 36.94 14.49
N GLU A 217 -2.35 36.79 15.09
CA GLU A 217 -2.86 37.60 16.19
C GLU A 217 -1.94 37.50 17.42
N ILE A 218 -1.48 36.31 17.79
CA ILE A 218 -0.50 36.16 18.88
C ILE A 218 0.80 36.93 18.57
N LYS A 219 1.27 36.88 17.32
CA LYS A 219 2.48 37.64 16.93
C LYS A 219 2.28 39.15 17.02
N ILE A 220 1.13 39.69 16.60
CA ILE A 220 0.82 41.10 16.67
C ILE A 220 0.75 41.58 18.15
N HIS A 221 0.09 40.78 19.03
CA HIS A 221 0.01 41.13 20.44
C HIS A 221 1.40 41.19 21.11
N LYS A 222 2.25 40.20 20.86
CA LYS A 222 3.63 40.21 21.39
C LYS A 222 4.49 41.37 20.90
N ASN A 223 4.27 41.86 19.67
CA ASN A 223 4.99 43.01 19.12
C ASN A 223 4.45 44.37 19.61
N ARG A 224 3.31 44.41 20.30
CA ARG A 224 2.75 45.64 20.91
C ARG A 224 3.15 45.79 22.39
N GLU A 225 3.62 44.69 23.02
CA GLU A 225 4.06 44.70 24.43
C GLU A 225 5.58 44.87 24.60
N ASN A 226 6.33 44.93 23.48
CA ASN A 226 7.76 45.25 23.44
C ASN A 226 7.95 46.63 22.75
#